data_ba67b661a9c6734a6084c5bf898b8562
#
_entry.id   ba67b661a9c6734a6084c5bf898b8562
#
_cell.length_a   1.000
_cell.length_b   1.000
_cell.length_c   1.000
_cell.angle_alpha   90.00
_cell.angle_beta   90.00
_cell.angle_gamma   90.00
#
_symmetry.space_group_name_H-M   'P 1'
#
loop_
_entity.id
_entity.type
_entity.pdbx_description
1 polymer ?
#
loop_
_entity_poly.entity_id
_entity_poly.type
_entity_poly.pdbx_seq_one_letter_code
_entity_poly.pdbx_strand_id
1 'polypeptide(L)'
;HNLYEARRQLEPYMIERAAKNMPEGMIERYIERLEHAARSYPDIEGELLDELENDLHHSAVSLGDNQEVMNMLRRTHPILLVSKHLLGRVLKLPDQDPFFNEHLWIFEKIRQQQPALAGKALASHLNRSESKVLARLINFRESGEVEIPPYLR
;
A
#
# COMPACT_ATOMS: atom_id res chain seq x y z
N HIS A 1 -11.06 0.64 -9.78
CA HIS A 1 -11.01 -0.80 -10.09
C HIS A 1 -9.81 -1.13 -10.97
N ASN A 2 -9.73 -0.67 -12.21
CA ASN A 2 -8.66 -1.01 -13.17
C ASN A 2 -7.24 -0.75 -12.66
N LEU A 3 -7.03 0.28 -11.82
CA LEU A 3 -5.73 0.57 -11.21
C LEU A 3 -5.29 -0.53 -10.25
N TYR A 4 -6.19 -1.00 -9.39
CA TYR A 4 -5.89 -2.09 -8.47
C TYR A 4 -5.72 -3.42 -9.20
N GLU A 5 -6.43 -3.64 -10.30
CA GLU A 5 -6.21 -4.80 -11.16
C GLU A 5 -4.78 -4.81 -11.72
N ALA A 6 -4.32 -3.69 -12.29
CA ALA A 6 -2.94 -3.56 -12.76
C ALA A 6 -1.91 -3.77 -11.63
N ARG A 7 -2.12 -3.17 -10.46
CA ARG A 7 -1.25 -3.35 -9.30
C ARG A 7 -1.16 -4.81 -8.86
N ARG A 8 -2.29 -5.52 -8.80
CA ARG A 8 -2.32 -6.95 -8.44
C ARG A 8 -1.56 -7.87 -9.40
N GLN A 9 -1.43 -7.48 -10.66
CA GLN A 9 -0.64 -8.22 -11.62
C GLN A 9 0.86 -7.90 -11.52
N LEU A 10 1.20 -6.66 -11.24
CA LEU A 10 2.56 -6.15 -11.36
C LEU A 10 3.34 -6.16 -10.03
N GLU A 11 2.73 -5.71 -8.93
CA GLU A 11 3.43 -5.58 -7.65
C GLU A 11 3.82 -6.94 -7.04
N PRO A 12 2.95 -7.99 -7.01
CA PRO A 12 3.35 -9.31 -6.53
C PRO A 12 4.52 -9.90 -7.32
N TYR A 13 4.51 -9.77 -8.65
CA TYR A 13 5.62 -10.19 -9.50
C TYR A 13 6.92 -9.47 -9.11
N MET A 14 6.87 -8.17 -8.88
CA MET A 14 8.04 -7.38 -8.51
C MET A 14 8.54 -7.73 -7.10
N ILE A 15 7.65 -7.91 -6.12
CA ILE A 15 8.06 -8.25 -4.75
C ILE A 15 8.65 -9.66 -4.65
N GLU A 16 8.18 -10.62 -5.45
CA GLU A 16 8.77 -11.95 -5.55
C GLU A 16 10.21 -11.90 -6.08
N ARG A 17 10.50 -11.00 -7.00
CA ARG A 17 11.86 -10.77 -7.51
C ARG A 17 12.71 -10.04 -6.48
N ALA A 18 12.18 -8.98 -5.87
CA ALA A 18 12.83 -8.22 -4.83
C ALA A 18 13.23 -9.09 -3.62
N ALA A 19 12.35 -10.00 -3.21
CA ALA A 19 12.58 -10.89 -2.08
C ALA A 19 13.83 -11.77 -2.22
N LYS A 20 14.29 -12.04 -3.44
CA LYS A 20 15.50 -12.84 -3.70
C LYS A 20 16.79 -12.05 -3.51
N ASN A 21 16.71 -10.71 -3.62
CA ASN A 21 17.89 -9.85 -3.71
C ASN A 21 17.88 -8.73 -2.66
N MET A 22 16.82 -8.60 -1.86
CA MET A 22 16.69 -7.54 -0.86
C MET A 22 17.71 -7.77 0.26
N PRO A 23 18.57 -6.78 0.58
CA PRO A 23 19.53 -6.89 1.68
C PRO A 23 18.80 -7.08 3.02
N GLU A 24 19.30 -7.97 3.87
CA GLU A 24 18.72 -8.26 5.19
C GLU A 24 18.54 -7.00 6.04
N GLY A 25 19.56 -6.15 6.12
CA GLY A 25 19.47 -4.88 6.86
C GLY A 25 18.43 -3.89 6.32
N MET A 26 17.98 -4.03 5.07
CA MET A 26 16.88 -3.26 4.54
C MET A 26 15.54 -3.84 4.98
N ILE A 27 15.41 -5.16 5.00
CA ILE A 27 14.22 -5.87 5.48
C ILE A 27 13.96 -5.52 6.94
N GLU A 28 14.99 -5.65 7.78
CA GLU A 28 14.91 -5.33 9.21
C GLU A 28 14.49 -3.87 9.44
N ARG A 29 15.05 -2.92 8.69
CA ARG A 29 14.65 -1.51 8.79
C ARG A 29 13.18 -1.27 8.47
N TYR A 30 12.62 -1.95 7.46
CA TYR A 30 11.20 -1.83 7.15
C TYR A 30 10.32 -2.42 8.26
N ILE A 31 10.71 -3.58 8.80
CA ILE A 31 10.02 -4.21 9.94
C ILE A 31 10.06 -3.30 11.16
N GLU A 32 11.23 -2.78 11.55
CA GLU A 32 11.39 -1.88 12.69
C GLU A 32 10.54 -0.61 12.56
N ARG A 33 10.48 -0.02 11.38
CA ARG A 33 9.64 1.17 11.13
C ARG A 33 8.15 0.87 11.31
N LEU A 34 7.69 -0.26 10.79
CA LEU A 34 6.29 -0.70 10.94
C LEU A 34 5.94 -0.99 12.41
N GLU A 35 6.81 -1.70 13.13
CA GLU A 35 6.62 -2.00 14.55
C GLU A 35 6.65 -0.73 15.40
N HIS A 36 7.56 0.21 15.08
CA HIS A 36 7.61 1.49 15.77
C HIS A 36 6.31 2.28 15.58
N ALA A 37 5.84 2.39 14.34
CA ALA A 37 4.60 3.08 14.03
C ALA A 37 3.36 2.40 14.66
N ALA A 38 3.34 1.06 14.68
CA ALA A 38 2.25 0.30 15.30
C ALA A 38 2.11 0.58 16.81
N ARG A 39 3.20 0.91 17.51
CA ARG A 39 3.15 1.31 18.94
C ARG A 39 2.48 2.66 19.18
N SER A 40 2.46 3.53 18.18
CA SER A 40 1.81 4.84 18.25
C SER A 40 0.33 4.81 17.84
N TYR A 41 -0.17 3.65 17.46
CA TYR A 41 -1.55 3.45 17.07
C TYR A 41 -2.51 3.65 18.26
N PRO A 42 -3.70 4.31 18.13
CA PRO A 42 -4.29 4.83 16.89
C PRO A 42 -3.89 6.26 16.51
N ASP A 43 -3.04 6.94 17.29
CA ASP A 43 -2.68 8.34 17.11
C ASP A 43 -1.46 8.51 16.18
N ILE A 44 -1.50 7.84 15.02
CA ILE A 44 -0.45 7.90 14.02
C ILE A 44 -0.70 9.02 13.02
N GLU A 45 0.34 9.76 12.66
CA GLU A 45 0.26 10.81 11.65
C GLU A 45 0.05 10.21 10.25
N GLY A 46 -0.82 10.85 9.46
CA GLY A 46 -1.12 10.41 8.10
C GLY A 46 0.11 10.38 7.19
N GLU A 47 1.06 11.31 7.39
CA GLU A 47 2.32 11.36 6.65
C GLU A 47 3.17 10.10 6.90
N LEU A 48 3.26 9.64 8.13
CA LEU A 48 3.98 8.41 8.47
C LEU A 48 3.32 7.18 7.82
N LEU A 49 1.99 7.11 7.78
CA LEU A 49 1.28 6.04 7.07
C LEU A 49 1.58 6.06 5.56
N ASP A 50 1.67 7.25 4.95
CA ASP A 50 2.00 7.39 3.54
C ASP A 50 3.46 6.97 3.25
N GLU A 51 4.38 7.25 4.16
CA GLU A 51 5.76 6.77 4.08
C GLU A 51 5.83 5.23 4.15
N LEU A 52 5.11 4.61 5.08
CA LEU A 52 5.08 3.15 5.22
C LEU A 52 4.46 2.46 3.99
N GLU A 53 3.41 3.04 3.42
CA GLU A 53 2.86 2.59 2.13
C GLU A 53 3.89 2.70 1.00
N ASN A 54 4.63 3.82 0.96
CA ASN A 54 5.68 4.03 -0.03
C ASN A 54 6.85 3.05 0.14
N ASP A 55 7.19 2.69 1.37
CA ASP A 55 8.23 1.68 1.67
C ASP A 55 7.90 0.33 1.01
N LEU A 56 6.66 -0.12 1.08
CA LEU A 56 6.24 -1.37 0.47
C LEU A 56 6.00 -1.23 -1.04
N HIS A 57 5.08 -0.35 -1.44
CA HIS A 57 4.54 -0.29 -2.81
C HIS A 57 5.43 0.42 -3.82
N HIS A 58 6.46 1.12 -3.37
CA HIS A 58 7.44 1.76 -4.24
C HIS A 58 8.86 1.28 -3.94
N SER A 59 9.38 1.49 -2.73
CA SER A 59 10.79 1.24 -2.41
C SER A 59 11.12 -0.25 -2.48
N ALA A 60 10.40 -1.11 -1.76
CA ALA A 60 10.63 -2.55 -1.77
C ALA A 60 10.34 -3.17 -3.16
N VAL A 61 9.22 -2.79 -3.78
CA VAL A 61 8.82 -3.27 -5.10
C VAL A 61 9.85 -2.90 -6.17
N SER A 62 10.50 -1.72 -6.09
CA SER A 62 11.51 -1.28 -7.06
C SER A 62 12.74 -2.19 -7.12
N LEU A 63 13.04 -2.91 -6.03
CA LEU A 63 14.15 -3.88 -5.96
C LEU A 63 13.91 -5.15 -6.81
N GLY A 64 12.72 -5.30 -7.38
CA GLY A 64 12.43 -6.37 -8.35
C GLY A 64 13.15 -6.21 -9.67
N ASP A 65 13.85 -5.09 -9.89
CA ASP A 65 14.73 -4.80 -11.02
C ASP A 65 14.08 -5.07 -12.39
N ASN A 66 12.91 -4.44 -12.61
CA ASN A 66 12.25 -4.38 -13.91
C ASN A 66 11.74 -2.96 -14.15
N GLN A 67 12.54 -2.17 -14.88
CA GLN A 67 12.28 -0.75 -15.10
C GLN A 67 10.97 -0.50 -15.84
N GLU A 68 10.58 -1.36 -16.78
CA GLU A 68 9.33 -1.19 -17.53
C GLU A 68 8.10 -1.40 -16.62
N VAL A 69 8.12 -2.42 -15.77
CA VAL A 69 7.07 -2.62 -14.79
C VAL A 69 7.00 -1.44 -13.80
N MET A 70 8.16 -0.94 -13.34
CA MET A 70 8.19 0.26 -12.48
C MET A 70 7.64 1.50 -13.18
N ASN A 71 7.90 1.69 -14.46
CA ASN A 71 7.33 2.79 -15.24
C ASN A 71 5.79 2.69 -15.34
N MET A 72 5.25 1.48 -15.49
CA MET A 72 3.80 1.24 -15.45
C MET A 72 3.21 1.55 -14.06
N LEU A 73 3.84 1.06 -12.99
CA LEU A 73 3.39 1.29 -11.61
C LEU A 73 3.44 2.77 -11.22
N ARG A 74 4.47 3.51 -11.62
CA ARG A 74 4.57 4.96 -11.35
C ARG A 74 3.38 5.76 -11.90
N ARG A 75 2.73 5.31 -12.96
CA ARG A 75 1.52 5.95 -13.52
C ARG A 75 0.30 5.76 -12.61
N THR A 76 0.29 4.74 -11.78
CA THR A 76 -0.83 4.47 -10.86
C THR A 76 -0.72 5.31 -9.57
N HIS A 77 0.49 5.67 -9.17
CA HIS A 77 0.78 6.31 -7.89
C HIS A 77 0.10 7.68 -7.69
N PRO A 78 0.16 8.64 -8.62
CA PRO A 78 -0.49 9.93 -8.44
C PRO A 78 -2.00 9.85 -8.22
N ILE A 79 -2.66 8.90 -8.89
CA ILE A 79 -4.11 8.70 -8.77
C ILE A 79 -4.47 8.15 -7.38
N LEU A 80 -3.62 7.28 -6.83
CA LEU A 80 -3.79 6.77 -5.48
C LEU A 80 -3.56 7.87 -4.43
N LEU A 81 -2.56 8.73 -4.62
CA LEU A 81 -2.31 9.89 -3.76
C LEU A 81 -3.50 10.86 -3.78
N VAL A 82 -4.04 11.19 -4.95
CA VAL A 82 -5.22 12.04 -5.06
C VAL A 82 -6.41 11.42 -4.34
N SER A 83 -6.67 10.13 -4.51
CA SER A 83 -7.75 9.45 -3.79
C SER A 83 -7.53 9.43 -2.28
N LYS A 84 -6.30 9.24 -1.81
CA LYS A 84 -5.93 9.34 -0.39
C LYS A 84 -6.12 10.77 0.14
N HIS A 85 -5.67 11.79 -0.57
CA HIS A 85 -5.82 13.18 -0.15
C HIS A 85 -7.27 13.66 -0.12
N LEU A 86 -8.07 13.25 -1.09
CA LEU A 86 -9.51 13.55 -1.11
C LEU A 86 -10.26 12.85 0.03
N LEU A 87 -9.83 11.64 0.40
CA LEU A 87 -10.44 10.83 1.45
C LEU A 87 -9.70 10.95 2.80
N GLY A 88 -8.45 11.39 2.78
CA GLY A 88 -7.48 11.25 3.88
C GLY A 88 -7.65 12.24 5.03
N ARG A 89 -8.39 13.34 4.87
CA ARG A 89 -8.70 14.23 6.00
C ARG A 89 -9.68 13.63 7.01
N VAL A 90 -10.25 12.47 6.69
CA VAL A 90 -11.29 11.79 7.49
C VAL A 90 -10.79 10.48 8.12
N LEU A 91 -9.54 10.07 7.86
CA LEU A 91 -9.13 8.71 8.13
C LEU A 91 -8.14 8.61 9.31
N LYS A 92 -8.69 8.52 10.50
CA LYS A 92 -8.09 7.64 11.53
C LYS A 92 -8.32 6.19 11.05
N LEU A 93 -7.26 5.37 11.09
CA LEU A 93 -7.43 3.93 10.91
C LEU A 93 -8.43 3.44 11.98
N PRO A 94 -9.39 2.57 11.66
CA PRO A 94 -10.25 1.95 12.67
C PRO A 94 -9.41 1.20 13.70
N ASP A 95 -9.89 1.09 14.94
CA ASP A 95 -9.18 0.45 16.08
C ASP A 95 -8.65 -0.96 15.81
N GLN A 96 -9.02 -1.60 14.73
CA GLN A 96 -8.58 -2.93 14.33
C GLN A 96 -8.16 -3.00 12.85
N ASP A 97 -7.62 -1.89 12.30
CA ASP A 97 -7.16 -1.91 10.92
C ASP A 97 -5.98 -2.90 10.76
N PRO A 98 -6.05 -3.87 9.85
CA PRO A 98 -5.01 -4.86 9.65
C PRO A 98 -3.76 -4.31 8.94
N PHE A 99 -3.66 -3.01 8.70
CA PHE A 99 -2.58 -2.36 7.96
C PHE A 99 -1.19 -2.84 8.37
N PHE A 100 -0.85 -2.70 9.66
CA PHE A 100 0.47 -3.07 10.15
C PHE A 100 0.73 -4.57 10.04
N ASN A 101 -0.25 -5.38 10.41
CA ASN A 101 -0.12 -6.84 10.36
C ASN A 101 0.07 -7.35 8.93
N GLU A 102 -0.60 -6.75 7.96
CA GLU A 102 -0.47 -7.11 6.54
C GLU A 102 0.91 -6.76 5.99
N HIS A 103 1.40 -5.55 6.27
CA HIS A 103 2.74 -5.11 5.84
C HIS A 103 3.84 -5.94 6.51
N LEU A 104 3.75 -6.13 7.84
CA LEU A 104 4.69 -6.97 8.59
C LEU A 104 4.72 -8.40 8.04
N TRP A 105 3.56 -8.99 7.72
CA TRP A 105 3.48 -10.32 7.16
C TRP A 105 4.21 -10.43 5.81
N ILE A 106 4.07 -9.43 4.95
CA ILE A 106 4.77 -9.39 3.65
C ILE A 106 6.27 -9.37 3.87
N PHE A 107 6.79 -8.43 4.68
CA PHE A 107 8.23 -8.32 4.94
C PHE A 107 8.78 -9.55 5.68
N GLU A 108 8.00 -10.17 6.56
CA GLU A 108 8.37 -11.42 7.21
C GLU A 108 8.53 -12.57 6.21
N LYS A 109 7.68 -12.63 5.17
CA LYS A 109 7.83 -13.63 4.10
C LYS A 109 9.07 -13.38 3.25
N ILE A 110 9.44 -12.12 3.04
CA ILE A 110 10.71 -11.75 2.39
C ILE A 110 11.89 -12.20 3.26
N ARG A 111 11.88 -11.90 4.56
CA ARG A 111 12.91 -12.29 5.53
C ARG A 111 13.12 -13.81 5.56
N GLN A 112 12.05 -14.56 5.52
CA GLN A 112 12.05 -16.02 5.49
C GLN A 112 12.47 -16.64 4.14
N GLN A 113 12.86 -15.81 3.17
CA GLN A 113 13.20 -16.27 1.81
C GLN A 113 12.06 -17.05 1.13
N GLN A 114 10.82 -16.60 1.33
CA GLN A 114 9.60 -17.19 0.78
C GLN A 114 8.94 -16.26 -0.27
N PRO A 115 9.60 -16.02 -1.44
CA PRO A 115 9.16 -15.00 -2.39
C PRO A 115 7.72 -15.21 -2.89
N ALA A 116 7.34 -16.44 -3.20
CA ALA A 116 5.99 -16.74 -3.68
C ALA A 116 4.90 -16.45 -2.60
N LEU A 117 5.22 -16.62 -1.32
CA LEU A 117 4.31 -16.27 -0.23
C LEU A 117 4.26 -14.76 0.00
N ALA A 118 5.37 -14.04 -0.16
CA ALA A 118 5.39 -12.58 -0.14
C ALA A 118 4.49 -12.00 -1.26
N GLY A 119 4.60 -12.52 -2.48
CA GLY A 119 3.74 -12.12 -3.60
C GLY A 119 2.26 -12.37 -3.33
N LYS A 120 1.90 -13.56 -2.82
CA LYS A 120 0.51 -13.88 -2.44
C LYS A 120 -0.01 -12.98 -1.33
N ALA A 121 0.80 -12.68 -0.32
CA ALA A 121 0.44 -11.78 0.77
C ALA A 121 0.17 -10.36 0.25
N LEU A 122 1.03 -9.85 -0.64
CA LEU A 122 0.85 -8.54 -1.27
C LEU A 122 -0.41 -8.49 -2.15
N ALA A 123 -0.69 -9.53 -2.94
CA ALA A 123 -1.92 -9.61 -3.72
C ALA A 123 -3.18 -9.56 -2.83
N SER A 124 -3.17 -10.27 -1.69
CA SER A 124 -4.26 -10.25 -0.72
C SER A 124 -4.42 -8.87 -0.06
N HIS A 125 -3.31 -8.22 0.29
CA HIS A 125 -3.29 -6.84 0.80
C HIS A 125 -3.93 -5.86 -0.20
N LEU A 126 -3.54 -5.93 -1.49
CA LEU A 126 -4.10 -5.07 -2.54
C LEU A 126 -5.61 -5.27 -2.73
N ASN A 127 -6.12 -6.50 -2.63
CA ASN A 127 -7.55 -6.77 -2.68
C ASN A 127 -8.30 -6.08 -1.52
N ARG A 128 -7.78 -6.17 -0.30
CA ARG A 128 -8.38 -5.51 0.86
C ARG A 128 -8.29 -3.99 0.76
N SER A 129 -7.16 -3.47 0.30
CA SER A 129 -6.97 -2.03 0.09
C SER A 129 -7.97 -1.47 -0.93
N GLU A 130 -8.20 -2.17 -2.05
CA GLU A 130 -9.22 -1.80 -3.02
C GLU A 130 -10.61 -1.74 -2.38
N SER A 131 -11.00 -2.79 -1.65
CA SER A 131 -12.31 -2.85 -0.99
C SER A 131 -12.51 -1.68 -0.01
N LYS A 132 -11.46 -1.33 0.76
CA LYS A 132 -11.48 -0.17 1.67
C LYS A 132 -11.64 1.15 0.92
N VAL A 133 -10.89 1.36 -0.16
CA VAL A 133 -10.98 2.58 -0.97
C VAL A 133 -12.35 2.72 -1.60
N LEU A 134 -12.91 1.64 -2.15
CA LEU A 134 -14.24 1.65 -2.74
C LEU A 134 -15.33 1.96 -1.71
N ALA A 135 -15.28 1.34 -0.52
CA ALA A 135 -16.22 1.62 0.56
C ALA A 135 -16.17 3.11 0.99
N ARG A 136 -14.96 3.67 1.09
CA ARG A 136 -14.76 5.09 1.41
C ARG A 136 -15.31 6.02 0.34
N LEU A 137 -15.09 5.72 -0.94
CA LEU A 137 -15.63 6.49 -2.05
C LEU A 137 -17.16 6.48 -2.08
N ILE A 138 -17.78 5.35 -1.75
CA ILE A 138 -19.23 5.23 -1.63
C ILE A 138 -19.74 6.11 -0.49
N ASN A 139 -19.17 5.96 0.71
CA ASN A 139 -19.56 6.76 1.88
C ASN A 139 -19.38 8.26 1.63
N PHE A 140 -18.27 8.66 1.01
CA PHE A 140 -17.99 10.03 0.65
C PHE A 140 -19.04 10.60 -0.32
N ARG A 141 -19.44 9.83 -1.32
CA ARG A 141 -20.50 10.21 -2.26
C ARG A 141 -21.85 10.35 -1.56
N GLU A 142 -22.14 9.47 -0.60
CA GLU A 142 -23.42 9.44 0.11
C GLU A 142 -23.52 10.50 1.22
N SER A 143 -22.39 10.95 1.79
CA SER A 143 -22.36 12.00 2.81
C SER A 143 -22.74 13.39 2.29
N GLY A 144 -22.74 13.57 0.96
CA GLY A 144 -23.07 14.87 0.35
C GLY A 144 -22.07 15.99 0.62
N GLU A 145 -20.93 15.67 1.26
CA GLU A 145 -19.90 16.66 1.65
C GLU A 145 -19.08 17.19 0.45
N VAL A 146 -19.39 16.73 -0.77
CA VAL A 146 -18.66 17.16 -1.96
C VAL A 146 -19.60 17.70 -3.02
N GLU A 147 -19.56 18.99 -3.24
CA GLU A 147 -19.92 19.55 -4.53
C GLU A 147 -18.92 19.02 -5.58
N ILE A 148 -19.37 18.06 -6.39
CA ILE A 148 -18.58 17.63 -7.53
C ILE A 148 -18.46 18.85 -8.45
N PRO A 149 -17.22 19.37 -8.67
CA PRO A 149 -17.02 20.51 -9.53
C PRO A 149 -17.68 20.27 -10.90
N PRO A 150 -18.29 21.29 -11.53
CA PRO A 150 -19.05 21.11 -12.79
C PRO A 150 -18.24 20.45 -13.92
N TYR A 151 -16.91 20.58 -13.90
CA TYR A 151 -15.99 19.99 -14.89
C TYR A 151 -15.68 18.50 -14.65
N LEU A 152 -16.18 17.90 -13.56
CA LEU A 152 -16.06 16.46 -13.25
C LEU A 152 -17.40 15.72 -13.32
N ARG A 153 -18.47 16.42 -13.76
CA ARG A 153 -19.79 15.83 -13.98
C ARG A 153 -19.93 15.21 -15.36
#